data_1c1e63820b4c9dac01d805fe5a506ee2
#
_entry.id   1c1e63820b4c9dac01d805fe5a506ee2
#
_cell.length_a   1.000
_cell.length_b   1.000
_cell.length_c   1.000
_cell.angle_alpha   90.00
_cell.angle_beta   90.00
_cell.angle_gamma   90.00
#
_symmetry.space_group_name_H-M   'P 1'
#
loop_
_entity.id
_entity.type
_entity.pdbx_description
1 polymer ?
#
loop_
_entity_poly.entity_id
_entity_poly.type
_entity_poly.pdbx_seq_one_letter_code
_entity_poly.pdbx_strand_id
1 'polypeptide(L)'
;VVAEQDRPQSTVINWREHPNVVSDEEIIEMVHFAQSLGLKVILKPMVNVSDGTWRAHINFFDTDVPCEPKWSEWFASYNEFILHYAKLAEETECSIFVVGCEMVNADRREKEWRDLINEVRKLYSGLVTYNCDKYQEDILKWWDAVDVISSSGYYPIDKWEQELDRIESVVNEHNKPFFFCEAGCPSWEGGDLLPNDWTLRGKADVNVQKEWYEKMFSTTVKRDWVKGFALWDWKAHLY
;
A
#
# COMPACT_ATOMS: atom_id res chain seq x y z
N VAL A 1 -0.59 -6.85 -7.30
CA VAL A 1 -1.51 -6.76 -8.46
C VAL A 1 -1.85 -5.30 -8.71
N VAL A 2 -1.84 -4.86 -9.97
CA VAL A 2 -2.11 -3.46 -10.32
C VAL A 2 -3.28 -3.42 -11.30
N ALA A 3 -4.30 -2.63 -10.96
CA ALA A 3 -5.41 -2.25 -11.84
C ALA A 3 -5.20 -0.82 -12.37
N GLU A 4 -5.92 -0.45 -13.40
CA GLU A 4 -5.78 0.85 -14.06
C GLU A 4 -7.09 1.64 -14.00
N GLN A 5 -6.98 2.94 -13.75
CA GLN A 5 -8.04 3.93 -13.82
C GLN A 5 -7.61 5.04 -14.77
N ASP A 6 -8.46 5.44 -15.72
CA ASP A 6 -8.04 6.34 -16.81
C ASP A 6 -7.53 7.72 -16.33
N ARG A 7 -8.19 8.28 -15.34
CA ARG A 7 -7.87 9.59 -14.75
C ARG A 7 -8.39 9.67 -13.30
N PRO A 8 -7.92 10.61 -12.46
CA PRO A 8 -8.31 10.69 -11.05
C PRO A 8 -9.82 10.80 -10.79
N GLN A 9 -10.58 11.32 -11.74
CA GLN A 9 -12.04 11.49 -11.66
C GLN A 9 -12.82 10.36 -12.35
N SER A 10 -12.17 9.31 -12.87
CA SER A 10 -12.86 8.13 -13.36
C SER A 10 -13.42 7.34 -12.20
N THR A 11 -14.65 6.83 -12.32
CA THR A 11 -15.29 5.93 -11.34
C THR A 11 -15.16 4.46 -11.74
N VAL A 12 -14.48 4.19 -12.85
CA VAL A 12 -14.28 2.83 -13.38
C VAL A 12 -12.83 2.41 -13.17
N ILE A 13 -12.66 1.24 -12.56
CA ILE A 13 -11.37 0.59 -12.36
C ILE A 13 -11.29 -0.61 -13.31
N ASN A 14 -10.29 -0.60 -14.19
CA ASN A 14 -10.06 -1.65 -15.20
C ASN A 14 -9.10 -2.69 -14.64
N TRP A 15 -9.61 -3.83 -14.22
CA TRP A 15 -8.81 -4.87 -13.57
C TRP A 15 -9.00 -6.28 -14.17
N ARG A 16 -9.91 -6.45 -15.14
CA ARG A 16 -10.16 -7.76 -15.75
C ARG A 16 -9.52 -7.91 -17.13
N GLU A 17 -9.74 -6.95 -18.01
CA GLU A 17 -9.37 -7.04 -19.42
C GLU A 17 -8.32 -5.99 -19.83
N HIS A 18 -7.49 -5.57 -18.89
CA HIS A 18 -6.44 -4.59 -19.18
C HIS A 18 -5.10 -5.31 -19.41
N PRO A 19 -4.32 -4.97 -20.45
CA PRO A 19 -3.08 -5.68 -20.81
C PRO A 19 -1.99 -5.62 -19.73
N ASN A 20 -2.07 -4.70 -18.80
CA ASN A 20 -1.12 -4.56 -17.68
C ASN A 20 -1.60 -5.30 -16.41
N VAL A 21 -2.79 -5.89 -16.41
CA VAL A 21 -3.31 -6.64 -15.27
C VAL A 21 -2.93 -8.10 -15.39
N VAL A 22 -2.27 -8.61 -14.36
CA VAL A 22 -1.86 -10.01 -14.25
C VAL A 22 -3.11 -10.88 -14.06
N SER A 23 -3.18 -12.04 -14.72
CA SER A 23 -4.32 -12.96 -14.60
C SER A 23 -4.37 -13.64 -13.22
N ASP A 24 -5.55 -14.15 -12.85
CA ASP A 24 -5.71 -14.89 -11.60
C ASP A 24 -4.82 -16.14 -11.58
N GLU A 25 -4.71 -16.85 -12.70
CA GLU A 25 -3.87 -18.04 -12.84
C GLU A 25 -2.40 -17.73 -12.57
N GLU A 26 -1.88 -16.62 -13.12
CA GLU A 26 -0.50 -16.19 -12.88
C GLU A 26 -0.27 -15.79 -11.42
N ILE A 27 -1.26 -15.15 -10.78
CA ILE A 27 -1.19 -14.82 -9.35
C ILE A 27 -1.16 -16.09 -8.51
N ILE A 28 -2.06 -17.04 -8.77
CA ILE A 28 -2.16 -18.32 -8.07
C ILE A 28 -0.84 -19.09 -8.20
N GLU A 29 -0.30 -19.19 -9.41
CA GLU A 29 0.97 -19.87 -9.67
C GLU A 29 2.11 -19.21 -8.87
N MET A 30 2.21 -17.88 -8.88
CA MET A 30 3.25 -17.15 -8.16
C MET A 30 3.11 -17.30 -6.64
N VAL A 31 1.88 -17.25 -6.11
CA VAL A 31 1.63 -17.45 -4.67
C VAL A 31 2.06 -18.85 -4.25
N HIS A 32 1.61 -19.90 -4.97
CA HIS A 32 1.98 -21.27 -4.66
C HIS A 32 3.49 -21.50 -4.81
N PHE A 33 4.13 -20.90 -5.81
CA PHE A 33 5.57 -20.97 -5.96
C PHE A 33 6.30 -20.37 -4.74
N ALA A 34 5.92 -19.16 -4.31
CA ALA A 34 6.50 -18.54 -3.13
C ALA A 34 6.28 -19.38 -1.86
N GLN A 35 5.09 -19.92 -1.67
CA GLN A 35 4.77 -20.79 -0.53
C GLN A 35 5.56 -22.10 -0.56
N SER A 36 5.81 -22.68 -1.73
CA SER A 36 6.65 -23.87 -1.88
C SER A 36 8.10 -23.67 -1.43
N LEU A 37 8.56 -22.42 -1.42
CA LEU A 37 9.86 -22.01 -0.88
C LEU A 37 9.80 -21.64 0.61
N GLY A 38 8.66 -21.84 1.28
CA GLY A 38 8.45 -21.51 2.71
C GLY A 38 8.20 -20.02 2.96
N LEU A 39 7.93 -19.24 1.92
CA LEU A 39 7.63 -17.80 2.05
C LEU A 39 6.15 -17.58 2.39
N LYS A 40 5.88 -16.55 3.19
CA LYS A 40 4.53 -16.03 3.41
C LYS A 40 4.24 -14.95 2.36
N VAL A 41 2.99 -14.92 1.88
CA VAL A 41 2.59 -13.99 0.83
C VAL A 41 1.67 -12.92 1.40
N ILE A 42 1.93 -11.68 1.02
CA ILE A 42 1.04 -10.52 1.20
C ILE A 42 0.44 -10.21 -0.16
N LEU A 43 -0.88 -10.31 -0.30
CA LEU A 43 -1.56 -9.90 -1.52
C LEU A 43 -1.98 -8.43 -1.41
N LYS A 44 -1.42 -7.59 -2.30
CA LYS A 44 -1.65 -6.14 -2.32
C LYS A 44 -2.17 -5.69 -3.68
N PRO A 45 -3.51 -5.63 -3.86
CA PRO A 45 -4.10 -4.99 -5.04
C PRO A 45 -3.93 -3.46 -4.97
N MET A 46 -3.52 -2.86 -6.07
CA MET A 46 -3.30 -1.41 -6.18
C MET A 46 -3.98 -0.86 -7.43
N VAL A 47 -4.38 0.41 -7.39
CA VAL A 47 -4.89 1.14 -8.54
C VAL A 47 -3.84 2.15 -8.97
N ASN A 48 -3.47 2.15 -10.26
CA ASN A 48 -2.73 3.22 -10.89
C ASN A 48 -3.67 4.11 -11.71
N VAL A 49 -3.24 5.33 -12.00
CA VAL A 49 -3.95 6.22 -12.91
C VAL A 49 -3.15 6.29 -14.22
N SER A 50 -3.79 5.92 -15.34
CA SER A 50 -3.12 5.71 -16.63
C SER A 50 -2.54 7.00 -17.23
N ASP A 51 -3.02 8.17 -16.80
CA ASP A 51 -2.47 9.46 -17.21
C ASP A 51 -1.16 9.84 -16.47
N GLY A 52 -0.67 8.97 -15.57
CA GLY A 52 0.53 9.17 -14.77
C GLY A 52 0.32 9.95 -13.47
N THR A 53 -0.91 10.37 -13.19
CA THR A 53 -1.25 11.01 -11.90
C THR A 53 -1.12 10.00 -10.76
N TRP A 54 -0.53 10.40 -9.64
CA TRP A 54 -0.45 9.55 -8.47
C TRP A 54 -1.85 9.27 -7.89
N ARG A 55 -2.13 8.02 -7.49
CA ARG A 55 -3.43 7.57 -6.96
C ARG A 55 -3.95 8.38 -5.77
N ALA A 56 -3.07 9.01 -5.02
CA ALA A 56 -3.44 9.93 -3.95
C ALA A 56 -4.35 11.09 -4.38
N HIS A 57 -4.32 11.43 -5.68
CA HIS A 57 -5.15 12.50 -6.26
C HIS A 57 -6.53 12.03 -6.73
N ILE A 58 -6.87 10.74 -6.60
CA ILE A 58 -8.24 10.25 -6.83
C ILE A 58 -9.15 10.97 -5.82
N ASN A 59 -10.09 11.77 -6.34
CA ASN A 59 -10.91 12.63 -5.49
C ASN A 59 -12.21 13.02 -6.18
N PHE A 60 -13.29 13.06 -5.40
CA PHE A 60 -14.63 13.50 -5.81
C PHE A 60 -15.21 14.45 -4.77
N PHE A 61 -16.33 15.10 -5.08
CA PHE A 61 -17.02 15.93 -4.11
C PHE A 61 -17.52 15.11 -2.92
N ASP A 62 -17.45 15.66 -1.71
CA ASP A 62 -17.89 14.95 -0.49
C ASP A 62 -19.41 14.75 -0.44
N THR A 63 -20.15 15.63 -1.11
CA THR A 63 -21.60 15.52 -1.34
C THR A 63 -21.87 15.32 -2.82
N ASP A 64 -22.88 14.52 -3.13
CA ASP A 64 -23.25 14.25 -4.51
C ASP A 64 -23.66 15.52 -5.25
N VAL A 65 -22.97 15.83 -6.35
CA VAL A 65 -23.27 16.94 -7.26
C VAL A 65 -23.90 16.33 -8.51
N PRO A 66 -25.04 16.88 -9.02
CA PRO A 66 -25.64 16.39 -10.26
C PRO A 66 -24.68 16.44 -11.45
N CYS A 67 -24.64 15.37 -12.24
CA CYS A 67 -23.80 15.22 -13.43
C CYS A 67 -22.27 15.13 -13.16
N GLU A 68 -21.85 15.11 -11.91
CA GLU A 68 -20.45 14.88 -11.53
C GLU A 68 -20.23 13.43 -11.06
N PRO A 69 -19.03 12.87 -11.25
CA PRO A 69 -18.68 11.55 -10.74
C PRO A 69 -18.68 11.53 -9.19
N LYS A 70 -19.01 10.39 -8.59
CA LYS A 70 -19.30 10.27 -7.17
C LYS A 70 -18.43 9.25 -6.47
N TRP A 71 -18.16 9.46 -5.18
CA TRP A 71 -17.52 8.49 -4.32
C TRP A 71 -18.27 7.14 -4.31
N SER A 72 -19.60 7.16 -4.28
CA SER A 72 -20.39 5.92 -4.28
C SER A 72 -20.21 5.08 -5.54
N GLU A 73 -20.05 5.71 -6.71
CA GLU A 73 -19.79 5.02 -7.97
C GLU A 73 -18.36 4.47 -7.99
N TRP A 74 -17.40 5.25 -7.52
CA TRP A 74 -16.01 4.81 -7.44
C TRP A 74 -15.84 3.64 -6.47
N PHE A 75 -16.39 3.74 -5.24
CA PHE A 75 -16.34 2.64 -4.28
C PHE A 75 -17.09 1.40 -4.76
N ALA A 76 -18.17 1.52 -5.54
CA ALA A 76 -18.82 0.37 -6.14
C ALA A 76 -17.85 -0.41 -7.04
N SER A 77 -17.13 0.29 -7.95
CA SER A 77 -16.12 -0.32 -8.82
C SER A 77 -14.90 -0.82 -8.03
N TYR A 78 -14.44 -0.05 -7.04
CA TYR A 78 -13.31 -0.43 -6.18
C TYR A 78 -13.62 -1.67 -5.33
N ASN A 79 -14.84 -1.77 -4.79
CA ASN A 79 -15.29 -2.92 -4.03
C ASN A 79 -15.29 -4.20 -4.88
N GLU A 80 -15.79 -4.16 -6.12
CA GLU A 80 -15.72 -5.32 -7.02
C GLU A 80 -14.28 -5.81 -7.21
N PHE A 81 -13.35 -4.89 -7.42
CA PHE A 81 -11.93 -5.16 -7.57
C PHE A 81 -11.34 -5.78 -6.29
N ILE A 82 -11.50 -5.15 -5.14
CA ILE A 82 -10.91 -5.61 -3.89
C ILE A 82 -11.53 -6.92 -3.40
N LEU A 83 -12.85 -7.10 -3.51
CA LEU A 83 -13.52 -8.32 -3.06
C LEU A 83 -13.14 -9.53 -3.92
N HIS A 84 -12.90 -9.34 -5.23
CA HIS A 84 -12.35 -10.39 -6.07
C HIS A 84 -11.00 -10.89 -5.54
N TYR A 85 -10.07 -9.98 -5.27
CA TYR A 85 -8.74 -10.36 -4.77
C TYR A 85 -8.73 -10.81 -3.31
N ALA A 86 -9.70 -10.36 -2.50
CA ALA A 86 -9.88 -10.90 -1.15
C ALA A 86 -10.26 -12.39 -1.17
N LYS A 87 -11.14 -12.77 -2.11
CA LYS A 87 -11.49 -14.17 -2.33
C LYS A 87 -10.30 -14.98 -2.83
N LEU A 88 -9.53 -14.44 -3.77
CA LEU A 88 -8.31 -15.09 -4.28
C LEU A 88 -7.26 -15.25 -3.17
N ALA A 89 -7.12 -14.26 -2.28
CA ALA A 89 -6.24 -14.33 -1.12
C ALA A 89 -6.63 -15.46 -0.15
N GLU A 90 -7.92 -15.69 0.07
CA GLU A 90 -8.43 -16.81 0.87
C GLU A 90 -8.15 -18.14 0.18
N GLU A 91 -8.49 -18.28 -1.10
CA GLU A 91 -8.29 -19.50 -1.90
C GLU A 91 -6.81 -19.91 -1.98
N THR A 92 -5.90 -18.94 -1.95
CA THR A 92 -4.45 -19.15 -2.02
C THR A 92 -3.76 -19.08 -0.66
N GLU A 93 -4.50 -18.97 0.44
CA GLU A 93 -3.96 -18.91 1.81
C GLU A 93 -2.89 -17.81 1.99
N CYS A 94 -3.09 -16.64 1.39
CA CYS A 94 -2.22 -15.48 1.64
C CYS A 94 -2.26 -15.09 3.12
N SER A 95 -1.12 -14.71 3.68
CA SER A 95 -1.00 -14.40 5.11
C SER A 95 -1.57 -13.03 5.49
N ILE A 96 -1.49 -12.06 4.60
CA ILE A 96 -2.00 -10.71 4.78
C ILE A 96 -2.65 -10.24 3.47
N PHE A 97 -3.80 -9.57 3.59
CA PHE A 97 -4.47 -8.89 2.50
C PHE A 97 -4.48 -7.37 2.73
N VAL A 98 -4.09 -6.61 1.71
CA VAL A 98 -4.02 -5.15 1.76
C VAL A 98 -5.22 -4.57 1.02
N VAL A 99 -6.14 -3.91 1.73
CA VAL A 99 -7.39 -3.40 1.16
C VAL A 99 -7.25 -2.12 0.34
N GLY A 100 -6.09 -1.48 0.38
CA GLY A 100 -5.80 -0.26 -0.39
C GLY A 100 -4.39 0.25 -0.13
N CYS A 101 -3.91 1.10 -1.02
CA CYS A 101 -2.55 1.61 -1.01
C CYS A 101 -2.54 3.11 -1.36
N GLU A 102 -2.09 3.96 -0.42
CA GLU A 102 -1.81 5.39 -0.62
C GLU A 102 -2.98 6.20 -1.24
N MET A 103 -4.20 5.92 -0.81
CA MET A 103 -5.41 6.58 -1.31
C MET A 103 -5.72 7.89 -0.55
N VAL A 104 -4.72 8.76 -0.39
CA VAL A 104 -4.70 9.91 0.53
C VAL A 104 -6.00 10.73 0.57
N ASN A 105 -6.54 11.08 -0.60
CA ASN A 105 -7.82 11.82 -0.64
C ASN A 105 -9.04 10.97 -0.31
N ALA A 106 -8.96 9.64 -0.52
CA ALA A 106 -10.04 8.73 -0.15
C ALA A 106 -10.00 8.33 1.33
N ASP A 107 -8.88 8.54 2.03
CA ASP A 107 -8.69 8.12 3.44
C ASP A 107 -9.75 8.72 4.38
N ARG A 108 -10.26 9.92 4.06
CA ARG A 108 -11.34 10.57 4.81
C ARG A 108 -12.72 9.90 4.66
N ARG A 109 -12.86 8.99 3.71
CA ARG A 109 -14.12 8.27 3.46
C ARG A 109 -14.26 7.07 4.41
N GLU A 110 -14.18 7.34 5.70
CA GLU A 110 -14.16 6.33 6.77
C GLU A 110 -15.28 5.30 6.65
N LYS A 111 -16.52 5.75 6.38
CA LYS A 111 -17.67 4.85 6.29
C LYS A 111 -17.49 3.84 5.17
N GLU A 112 -17.10 4.28 3.99
CA GLU A 112 -16.94 3.44 2.81
C GLU A 112 -15.77 2.44 3.01
N TRP A 113 -14.67 2.86 3.64
CA TRP A 113 -13.58 1.94 3.99
C TRP A 113 -14.02 0.89 5.01
N ARG A 114 -14.75 1.28 6.06
CA ARG A 114 -15.28 0.33 7.04
C ARG A 114 -16.25 -0.67 6.40
N ASP A 115 -17.12 -0.21 5.53
CA ASP A 115 -18.06 -1.08 4.80
C ASP A 115 -17.29 -2.08 3.93
N LEU A 116 -16.29 -1.63 3.16
CA LEU A 116 -15.44 -2.51 2.36
C LEU A 116 -14.70 -3.55 3.22
N ILE A 117 -14.07 -3.12 4.32
CA ILE A 117 -13.35 -4.03 5.21
C ILE A 117 -14.29 -5.08 5.79
N ASN A 118 -15.52 -4.71 6.16
CA ASN A 118 -16.51 -5.66 6.63
C ASN A 118 -16.90 -6.70 5.55
N GLU A 119 -16.99 -6.30 4.28
CA GLU A 119 -17.24 -7.24 3.19
C GLU A 119 -16.01 -8.13 2.93
N VAL A 120 -14.79 -7.58 2.98
CA VAL A 120 -13.55 -8.37 2.87
C VAL A 120 -13.51 -9.46 3.95
N ARG A 121 -13.86 -9.15 5.19
CA ARG A 121 -13.85 -10.11 6.30
C ARG A 121 -14.86 -11.26 6.16
N LYS A 122 -15.85 -11.14 5.28
CA LYS A 122 -16.75 -12.26 4.95
C LYS A 122 -16.13 -13.25 3.96
N LEU A 123 -15.08 -12.83 3.24
CA LEU A 123 -14.43 -13.58 2.18
C LEU A 123 -13.03 -14.04 2.54
N TYR A 124 -12.35 -13.33 3.45
CA TYR A 124 -10.95 -13.56 3.80
C TYR A 124 -10.78 -13.63 5.32
N SER A 125 -10.20 -14.73 5.79
CA SER A 125 -10.04 -15.06 7.21
C SER A 125 -8.67 -14.64 7.78
N GLY A 126 -7.70 -14.31 6.94
CA GLY A 126 -6.36 -13.89 7.35
C GLY A 126 -6.28 -12.42 7.83
N LEU A 127 -5.07 -11.93 8.03
CA LEU A 127 -4.85 -10.56 8.51
C LEU A 127 -5.13 -9.53 7.42
N VAL A 128 -5.89 -8.50 7.79
CA VAL A 128 -6.25 -7.37 6.91
C VAL A 128 -5.49 -6.11 7.33
N THR A 129 -4.95 -5.39 6.36
CA THR A 129 -4.30 -4.09 6.56
C THR A 129 -4.63 -3.11 5.43
N TYR A 130 -4.26 -1.85 5.62
CA TYR A 130 -4.26 -0.79 4.63
C TYR A 130 -2.88 -0.15 4.57
N ASN A 131 -2.30 -0.01 3.38
CA ASN A 131 -1.02 0.67 3.19
C ASN A 131 -1.24 2.19 3.13
N CYS A 132 -1.16 2.85 4.27
CA CYS A 132 -1.23 4.30 4.37
C CYS A 132 -0.02 4.95 3.69
N ASP A 133 -0.17 6.13 3.10
CA ASP A 133 0.99 6.90 2.67
C ASP A 133 1.75 7.44 3.90
N LYS A 134 3.07 7.66 3.73
CA LYS A 134 3.88 8.30 4.78
C LYS A 134 3.27 9.63 5.24
N TYR A 135 3.43 9.96 6.50
CA TYR A 135 2.89 11.16 7.14
C TYR A 135 1.35 11.22 7.26
N GLN A 136 0.62 10.14 6.93
CA GLN A 136 -0.84 10.06 7.05
C GLN A 136 -1.29 9.16 8.20
N GLU A 137 -0.38 8.48 8.88
CA GLU A 137 -0.67 7.42 9.85
C GLU A 137 -1.49 7.93 11.04
N ASP A 138 -1.25 9.16 11.50
CA ASP A 138 -1.98 9.82 12.59
C ASP A 138 -3.27 10.55 12.13
N ILE A 139 -3.47 10.67 10.81
CA ILE A 139 -4.65 11.29 10.22
C ILE A 139 -5.77 10.27 10.04
N LEU A 140 -5.44 9.03 9.70
CA LEU A 140 -6.39 7.95 9.44
C LEU A 140 -7.20 7.61 10.71
N LYS A 141 -8.54 7.57 10.61
CA LYS A 141 -9.44 7.42 11.76
C LYS A 141 -10.05 6.02 11.93
N TRP A 142 -9.68 5.07 11.09
CA TRP A 142 -10.29 3.73 11.06
C TRP A 142 -9.27 2.58 11.19
N TRP A 143 -8.12 2.82 11.85
CA TRP A 143 -7.14 1.78 12.17
C TRP A 143 -7.71 0.64 13.02
N ASP A 144 -8.76 0.91 13.80
CA ASP A 144 -9.47 -0.12 14.57
C ASP A 144 -10.15 -1.17 13.68
N ALA A 145 -10.49 -0.85 12.41
CA ALA A 145 -11.14 -1.76 11.47
C ALA A 145 -10.21 -2.83 10.87
N VAL A 146 -8.89 -2.59 10.84
CA VAL A 146 -7.88 -3.53 10.32
C VAL A 146 -7.14 -4.26 11.46
N ASP A 147 -6.39 -5.32 11.15
CA ASP A 147 -5.65 -6.11 12.15
C ASP A 147 -4.26 -5.57 12.42
N VAL A 148 -3.64 -4.99 11.41
CA VAL A 148 -2.27 -4.48 11.44
C VAL A 148 -2.25 -3.07 10.89
N ILE A 149 -1.53 -2.15 11.52
CA ILE A 149 -1.25 -0.82 10.98
C ILE A 149 -0.11 -0.95 9.98
N SER A 150 -0.24 -0.37 8.80
CA SER A 150 0.89 -0.34 7.85
C SER A 150 0.96 0.95 7.05
N SER A 151 2.16 1.33 6.65
CA SER A 151 2.39 2.51 5.84
C SER A 151 3.58 2.37 4.90
N SER A 152 3.79 3.37 4.06
CA SER A 152 4.95 3.52 3.19
C SER A 152 6.09 4.24 3.93
N GLY A 153 7.23 3.58 4.08
CA GLY A 153 8.39 4.06 4.84
C GLY A 153 9.44 4.76 3.96
N TYR A 154 9.06 5.78 3.23
CA TYR A 154 9.97 6.56 2.39
C TYR A 154 10.40 7.85 3.08
N TYR A 155 10.96 7.74 4.29
CA TYR A 155 11.42 8.91 5.05
C TYR A 155 12.85 9.28 4.66
N PRO A 156 13.18 10.60 4.59
CA PRO A 156 14.56 11.06 4.49
C PRO A 156 15.42 10.44 5.59
N ILE A 157 16.69 10.16 5.28
CA ILE A 157 17.60 9.43 6.17
C ILE A 157 17.70 10.02 7.59
N ASP A 158 17.62 11.35 7.72
CA ASP A 158 17.68 12.07 8.99
C ASP A 158 16.36 12.10 9.76
N LYS A 159 15.25 11.63 9.18
CA LYS A 159 13.91 11.72 9.76
C LYS A 159 13.41 10.43 10.44
N TRP A 160 14.06 9.30 10.23
CA TRP A 160 13.60 8.01 10.71
C TRP A 160 13.25 7.98 12.21
N GLU A 161 14.09 8.53 13.10
CA GLU A 161 13.80 8.54 14.54
C GLU A 161 12.54 9.35 14.85
N GLN A 162 12.43 10.56 14.29
CA GLN A 162 11.29 11.46 14.50
C GLN A 162 9.98 10.82 14.01
N GLU A 163 10.00 10.18 12.84
CA GLU A 163 8.80 9.57 12.28
C GLU A 163 8.40 8.30 13.04
N LEU A 164 9.37 7.51 13.50
CA LEU A 164 9.07 6.36 14.35
C LEU A 164 8.45 6.79 15.68
N ASP A 165 8.89 7.89 16.30
CA ASP A 165 8.28 8.42 17.52
C ASP A 165 6.82 8.84 17.29
N ARG A 166 6.52 9.45 16.13
CA ARG A 166 5.17 9.81 15.72
C ARG A 166 4.28 8.57 15.51
N ILE A 167 4.77 7.58 14.76
CA ILE A 167 4.05 6.34 14.47
C ILE A 167 3.82 5.53 15.76
N GLU A 168 4.77 5.52 16.69
CA GLU A 168 4.63 4.82 17.97
C GLU A 168 3.42 5.31 18.77
N SER A 169 3.11 6.59 18.67
CA SER A 169 1.92 7.16 19.30
C SER A 169 0.63 6.56 18.72
N VAL A 170 0.58 6.38 17.40
CA VAL A 170 -0.55 5.73 16.71
C VAL A 170 -0.67 4.25 17.07
N VAL A 171 0.46 3.54 17.08
CA VAL A 171 0.52 2.12 17.48
C VAL A 171 0.02 1.91 18.89
N ASN A 172 0.44 2.77 19.83
CA ASN A 172 0.01 2.72 21.23
C ASN A 172 -1.47 3.04 21.40
N GLU A 173 -1.98 4.05 20.68
CA GLU A 173 -3.40 4.42 20.71
C GLU A 173 -4.29 3.25 20.29
N HIS A 174 -3.91 2.56 19.22
CA HIS A 174 -4.72 1.47 18.66
C HIS A 174 -4.36 0.07 19.20
N ASN A 175 -3.24 -0.04 19.92
CA ASN A 175 -2.72 -1.32 20.46
C ASN A 175 -2.63 -2.42 19.38
N LYS A 176 -2.07 -2.08 18.21
CA LYS A 176 -1.93 -3.01 17.07
C LYS A 176 -0.48 -3.09 16.62
N PRO A 177 -0.06 -4.26 16.06
CA PRO A 177 1.25 -4.37 15.43
C PRO A 177 1.34 -3.46 14.19
N PHE A 178 2.57 -3.09 13.84
CA PHE A 178 2.87 -2.24 12.70
C PHE A 178 3.91 -2.89 11.79
N PHE A 179 3.81 -2.70 10.48
CA PHE A 179 4.90 -2.97 9.54
C PHE A 179 4.92 -1.96 8.39
N PHE A 180 6.09 -1.77 7.80
CA PHE A 180 6.18 -0.97 6.58
C PHE A 180 5.81 -1.84 5.37
N CYS A 181 4.65 -1.56 4.76
CA CYS A 181 4.15 -2.28 3.58
C CYS A 181 4.85 -1.86 2.28
N GLU A 182 5.59 -0.77 2.34
CA GLU A 182 6.59 -0.34 1.38
C GLU A 182 7.73 0.38 2.11
N ALA A 183 8.96 0.16 1.68
CA ALA A 183 10.11 0.95 2.08
C ALA A 183 11.21 0.81 1.03
N GLY A 184 11.85 1.90 0.67
CA GLY A 184 12.89 1.87 -0.34
C GLY A 184 13.61 3.19 -0.50
N CYS A 185 14.75 3.15 -1.17
CA CYS A 185 15.56 4.30 -1.48
C CYS A 185 16.26 4.06 -2.84
N PRO A 186 16.20 5.01 -3.78
CA PRO A 186 16.91 4.86 -5.04
C PRO A 186 18.43 4.96 -4.85
N SER A 187 19.20 4.24 -5.66
CA SER A 187 20.66 4.23 -5.65
C SER A 187 21.26 5.39 -6.47
N TRP A 188 20.77 6.61 -6.24
CA TRP A 188 21.23 7.83 -6.88
C TRP A 188 21.72 8.85 -5.84
N GLU A 189 22.66 9.71 -6.19
CA GLU A 189 23.02 10.86 -5.34
C GLU A 189 21.77 11.65 -4.94
N GLY A 190 21.58 11.89 -3.62
CA GLY A 190 20.40 12.56 -3.06
C GLY A 190 19.17 11.68 -2.86
N GLY A 191 19.23 10.38 -3.19
CA GLY A 191 18.13 9.44 -2.97
C GLY A 191 17.75 9.25 -1.49
N ASP A 192 18.72 9.40 -0.60
CA ASP A 192 18.53 9.34 0.86
C ASP A 192 17.71 10.51 1.43
N LEU A 193 17.66 11.63 0.72
CA LEU A 193 16.84 12.80 1.08
C LEU A 193 15.48 12.80 0.39
N LEU A 194 15.36 12.11 -0.74
CA LEU A 194 14.16 12.02 -1.56
C LEU A 194 13.82 10.54 -1.90
N PRO A 195 13.67 9.67 -0.89
CA PRO A 195 13.58 8.22 -1.11
C PRO A 195 12.35 7.77 -1.90
N ASN A 196 11.30 8.58 -1.96
CA ASN A 196 10.10 8.32 -2.76
C ASN A 196 10.12 8.98 -4.15
N ASP A 197 11.19 9.67 -4.54
CA ASP A 197 11.28 10.29 -5.87
C ASP A 197 11.76 9.27 -6.91
N TRP A 198 10.83 8.53 -7.47
CA TRP A 198 11.08 7.57 -8.54
C TRP A 198 11.51 8.24 -9.87
N THR A 199 11.40 9.56 -9.98
CA THR A 199 11.86 10.34 -11.14
C THR A 199 13.30 10.83 -10.99
N LEU A 200 13.87 10.73 -9.79
CA LEU A 200 15.24 11.13 -9.52
C LEU A 200 16.22 10.46 -10.48
N ARG A 201 17.06 11.25 -11.09
CA ARG A 201 18.13 10.81 -11.99
C ARG A 201 19.40 11.58 -11.65
N GLY A 202 20.53 10.99 -11.95
CA GLY A 202 21.82 11.61 -11.67
C GLY A 202 22.92 10.56 -11.68
N LYS A 203 23.94 10.79 -10.88
CA LYS A 203 25.03 9.84 -10.72
C LYS A 203 24.57 8.70 -9.82
N ALA A 204 24.76 7.46 -10.28
CA ALA A 204 24.46 6.28 -9.48
C ALA A 204 25.43 6.21 -8.29
N ASP A 205 24.90 6.01 -7.10
CA ASP A 205 25.67 5.81 -5.87
C ASP A 205 24.95 4.82 -4.95
N VAL A 206 25.42 3.59 -4.96
CA VAL A 206 24.89 2.50 -4.13
C VAL A 206 25.14 2.71 -2.63
N ASN A 207 26.10 3.54 -2.25
CA ASN A 207 26.38 3.83 -0.84
C ASN A 207 25.26 4.66 -0.22
N VAL A 208 24.68 5.60 -0.97
CA VAL A 208 23.50 6.37 -0.54
C VAL A 208 22.35 5.42 -0.15
N GLN A 209 22.04 4.47 -1.02
CA GLN A 209 21.00 3.47 -0.73
C GLN A 209 21.37 2.59 0.47
N LYS A 210 22.62 2.13 0.55
CA LYS A 210 23.12 1.31 1.66
C LYS A 210 22.99 2.05 2.99
N GLU A 211 23.47 3.29 3.08
CA GLU A 211 23.43 4.10 4.31
C GLU A 211 21.99 4.37 4.74
N TRP A 212 21.09 4.60 3.80
CA TRP A 212 19.67 4.77 4.08
C TRP A 212 19.06 3.50 4.70
N TYR A 213 19.32 2.30 4.13
CA TYR A 213 18.84 1.04 4.71
C TYR A 213 19.50 0.76 6.08
N GLU A 214 20.80 1.02 6.26
CA GLU A 214 21.47 0.87 7.55
C GLU A 214 20.82 1.76 8.62
N LYS A 215 20.49 3.01 8.28
CA LYS A 215 19.78 3.92 9.18
C LYS A 215 18.37 3.40 9.49
N MET A 216 17.58 3.03 8.49
CA MET A 216 16.25 2.47 8.66
C MET A 216 16.30 1.27 9.62
N PHE A 217 17.12 0.26 9.34
CA PHE A 217 17.19 -0.94 10.18
C PHE A 217 17.72 -0.66 11.59
N SER A 218 18.75 0.19 11.73
CA SER A 218 19.32 0.49 13.05
C SER A 218 18.37 1.27 13.97
N THR A 219 17.46 2.04 13.41
CA THR A 219 16.43 2.77 14.18
C THR A 219 15.23 1.90 14.50
N THR A 220 14.79 1.07 13.56
CA THR A 220 13.59 0.23 13.72
C THR A 220 13.83 -0.97 14.62
N VAL A 221 15.03 -1.55 14.63
CA VAL A 221 15.36 -2.71 15.51
C VAL A 221 15.18 -2.41 17.00
N LYS A 222 15.18 -1.14 17.39
CA LYS A 222 14.96 -0.68 18.77
C LYS A 222 13.47 -0.57 19.13
N ARG A 223 12.57 -0.82 18.19
CA ARG A 223 11.12 -0.60 18.29
C ARG A 223 10.40 -1.94 18.14
N ASP A 224 10.11 -2.60 19.25
CA ASP A 224 9.48 -3.93 19.28
C ASP A 224 8.11 -4.00 18.59
N TRP A 225 7.46 -2.85 18.42
CA TRP A 225 6.18 -2.75 17.72
C TRP A 225 6.32 -2.80 16.20
N VAL A 226 7.50 -2.51 15.61
CA VAL A 226 7.77 -2.70 14.16
C VAL A 226 7.99 -4.17 13.88
N LYS A 227 7.11 -4.80 13.10
CA LYS A 227 7.12 -6.25 12.83
C LYS A 227 7.81 -6.64 11.53
N GLY A 228 8.08 -5.68 10.65
CA GLY A 228 8.79 -5.97 9.40
C GLY A 228 8.67 -4.90 8.33
N PHE A 229 9.17 -5.28 7.15
CA PHE A 229 9.24 -4.43 5.96
C PHE A 229 8.92 -5.25 4.72
N ALA A 230 8.16 -4.67 3.79
CA ALA A 230 8.15 -5.07 2.40
C ALA A 230 8.99 -4.04 1.61
N LEU A 231 10.18 -4.44 1.17
CA LEU A 231 11.09 -3.53 0.49
C LEU A 231 10.64 -3.30 -0.95
N TRP A 232 10.54 -2.06 -1.37
CA TRP A 232 10.19 -1.64 -2.72
C TRP A 232 11.45 -1.24 -3.50
N ASP A 233 11.78 -1.87 -4.62
CA ASP A 233 11.14 -3.06 -5.16
C ASP A 233 12.21 -4.07 -5.59
N TRP A 234 11.85 -5.33 -5.62
CA TRP A 234 12.72 -6.38 -6.14
C TRP A 234 12.42 -6.59 -7.63
N LYS A 235 13.31 -6.13 -8.50
CA LYS A 235 13.14 -6.25 -9.95
C LYS A 235 13.66 -7.60 -10.47
N ALA A 236 12.96 -8.13 -11.48
CA ALA A 236 13.34 -9.39 -12.12
C ALA A 236 14.71 -9.32 -12.84
N HIS A 237 15.12 -8.12 -13.24
CA HIS A 237 16.44 -7.88 -13.85
C HIS A 237 17.24 -6.97 -12.94
N LEU A 238 18.29 -7.53 -12.34
CA LEU A 238 19.36 -6.74 -11.72
C LEU A 238 20.14 -6.06 -12.86
N TYR A 239 20.32 -4.77 -12.75
CA TYR A 239 21.01 -3.94 -13.73
C TYR A 239 22.47 -4.35 -13.93
#